data_d90e997149972d329611538e962b89b0
#
_entry.id   d90e997149972d329611538e962b89b0
#
_cell.length_a   1.000
_cell.length_b   1.000
_cell.length_c   1.000
_cell.angle_alpha   90.00
_cell.angle_beta   90.00
_cell.angle_gamma   90.00
#
_symmetry.space_group_name_H-M   'P 1'
#
loop_
_entity.id
_entity.type
_entity.pdbx_description
1 polymer ?
#
loop_
_entity_poly.entity_id
_entity_poly.type
_entity_poly.pdbx_seq_one_letter_code
_entity_poly.pdbx_strand_id
1 'polypeptide(L)'
;MLILTSVVVFCLESMPYFENKNSRQFQALYITDIICVAWFTLEFIIRLIFCPRKVQFFKKPMNWIDFGAIVPFYLDLFISESNIKTIVVLRVVRLIRVFRIFKLSRHSYGLQILGHTLKSSCSELFLLAFFLSIGVVIFSSIIYYAEKDIPKTKFTTI
;
A
#
# COMPACT_ATOMS: atom_id res chain seq x y z
N MET A 1 18.83 -3.34 1.45
CA MET A 1 18.69 -4.79 1.26
C MET A 1 17.49 -5.37 2.01
N LEU A 2 17.34 -5.22 3.32
CA LEU A 2 16.22 -5.78 4.11
C LEU A 2 14.82 -5.41 3.58
N ILE A 3 14.62 -4.20 3.07
CA ILE A 3 13.32 -3.76 2.52
C ILE A 3 12.96 -4.60 1.28
N LEU A 4 13.91 -4.77 0.36
CA LEU A 4 13.70 -5.59 -0.84
C LEU A 4 13.44 -7.05 -0.47
N THR A 5 14.19 -7.59 0.50
CA THR A 5 13.96 -8.95 1.01
C THR A 5 12.54 -9.09 1.56
N SER A 6 12.06 -8.16 2.39
CA SER A 6 10.70 -8.18 2.93
C SER A 6 9.62 -8.11 1.84
N VAL A 7 9.84 -7.33 0.77
CA VAL A 7 8.90 -7.26 -0.37
C VAL A 7 8.90 -8.57 -1.15
N VAL A 8 10.07 -9.16 -1.41
CA VAL A 8 10.18 -10.45 -2.11
C VAL A 8 9.51 -11.56 -1.29
N VAL A 9 9.73 -11.61 0.01
CA VAL A 9 9.09 -12.57 0.92
C VAL A 9 7.57 -12.42 0.87
N PHE A 10 7.06 -11.19 0.90
CA PHE A 10 5.63 -10.93 0.76
C PHE A 10 5.06 -11.42 -0.58
N CYS A 11 5.78 -11.19 -1.69
CA CYS A 11 5.37 -11.66 -3.00
C CYS A 11 5.34 -13.20 -3.06
N LEU A 12 6.33 -13.86 -2.47
CA LEU A 12 6.40 -15.32 -2.42
C LEU A 12 5.28 -15.89 -1.53
N GLU A 13 5.00 -15.29 -0.38
CA GLU A 13 3.90 -15.68 0.50
C GLU A 13 2.52 -15.56 -0.16
N SER A 14 2.38 -14.63 -1.11
CA SER A 14 1.14 -14.41 -1.86
C SER A 14 0.92 -15.42 -3.00
N MET A 15 1.91 -16.25 -3.34
CA MET A 15 1.76 -17.26 -4.39
C MET A 15 0.96 -18.48 -3.90
N PRO A 16 0.02 -19.01 -4.69
CA PRO A 16 -0.81 -20.17 -4.31
C PRO A 16 0.03 -21.43 -4.06
N TYR A 17 1.24 -21.51 -4.63
CA TYR A 17 2.17 -22.62 -4.42
C TYR A 17 2.63 -22.76 -2.96
N PHE A 18 2.72 -21.65 -2.21
CA PHE A 18 3.15 -21.61 -0.81
C PHE A 18 1.98 -21.53 0.19
N GLU A 19 0.73 -21.64 -0.27
CA GLU A 19 -0.47 -21.60 0.58
C GLU A 19 -0.55 -22.73 1.61
N ASN A 20 0.26 -23.76 1.42
CA ASN A 20 0.29 -24.91 2.32
C ASN A 20 1.06 -24.56 3.62
N LYS A 21 0.30 -24.07 4.63
CA LYS A 21 0.82 -23.57 5.93
C LYS A 21 1.70 -24.57 6.71
N ASN A 22 1.67 -25.84 6.36
CA ASN A 22 2.45 -26.91 7.02
C ASN A 22 3.82 -27.14 6.36
N SER A 23 4.16 -26.46 5.26
CA SER A 23 5.46 -26.63 4.63
C SER A 23 6.56 -25.89 5.41
N ARG A 24 7.73 -26.53 5.55
CA ARG A 24 8.92 -25.87 6.15
C ARG A 24 9.26 -24.54 5.45
N GLN A 25 8.94 -24.43 4.19
CA GLN A 25 9.19 -23.24 3.39
C GLN A 25 8.30 -22.06 3.82
N PHE A 26 7.02 -22.30 4.09
CA PHE A 26 6.11 -21.28 4.61
C PHE A 26 6.57 -20.77 5.99
N GLN A 27 6.98 -21.67 6.87
CA GLN A 27 7.52 -21.30 8.18
C GLN A 27 8.79 -20.44 8.06
N ALA A 28 9.69 -20.78 7.15
CA ALA A 28 10.90 -20.01 6.90
C ALA A 28 10.59 -18.58 6.37
N LEU A 29 9.63 -18.44 5.44
CA LEU A 29 9.18 -17.13 4.94
C LEU A 29 8.57 -16.30 6.06
N TYR A 30 7.70 -16.89 6.87
CA TYR A 30 7.07 -16.23 8.01
C TYR A 30 8.08 -15.75 9.06
N ILE A 31 9.06 -16.57 9.41
CA ILE A 31 10.15 -16.19 10.33
C ILE A 31 10.97 -15.05 9.73
N THR A 32 11.26 -15.09 8.43
CA THR A 32 12.01 -14.01 7.76
C THR A 32 11.24 -12.70 7.80
N ASP A 33 9.91 -12.73 7.60
CA ASP A 33 9.06 -11.54 7.70
C ASP A 33 9.07 -10.96 9.13
N ILE A 34 8.96 -11.81 10.16
CA ILE A 34 9.05 -11.40 11.58
C ILE A 34 10.38 -10.69 11.84
N ILE A 35 11.50 -11.27 11.39
CA ILE A 35 12.83 -10.67 11.58
C ILE A 35 12.92 -9.30 10.90
N CYS A 36 12.41 -9.17 9.67
CA CYS A 36 12.37 -7.89 8.97
C CYS A 36 11.54 -6.84 9.72
N VAL A 37 10.35 -7.22 10.21
CA VAL A 37 9.49 -6.30 10.96
C VAL A 37 10.10 -5.91 12.30
N ALA A 38 10.70 -6.86 13.03
CA ALA A 38 11.40 -6.58 14.27
C ALA A 38 12.53 -5.57 14.05
N TRP A 39 13.29 -5.73 12.98
CA TRP A 39 14.33 -4.77 12.59
C TRP A 39 13.76 -3.39 12.28
N PHE A 40 12.69 -3.32 11.50
CA PHE A 40 12.03 -2.04 11.18
C PHE A 40 11.45 -1.35 12.40
N THR A 41 10.90 -2.12 13.34
CA THR A 41 10.39 -1.60 14.61
C THR A 41 11.53 -1.04 15.45
N LEU A 42 12.62 -1.76 15.58
CA LEU A 42 13.80 -1.31 16.30
C LEU A 42 14.38 -0.02 15.70
N GLU A 43 14.52 0.03 14.37
CA GLU A 43 14.95 1.22 13.65
C GLU A 43 14.04 2.42 13.91
N PHE A 44 12.72 2.21 13.91
CA PHE A 44 11.74 3.26 14.19
C PHE A 44 11.81 3.76 15.64
N ILE A 45 11.92 2.85 16.60
CA ILE A 45 12.04 3.17 18.04
C ILE A 45 13.32 3.96 18.31
N ILE A 46 14.45 3.53 17.78
CA ILE A 46 15.73 4.25 17.91
C ILE A 46 15.57 5.69 17.40
N ARG A 47 15.00 5.87 16.21
CA ARG A 47 14.76 7.21 15.66
C ARG A 47 13.84 8.06 16.51
N LEU A 48 12.80 7.44 17.09
CA LEU A 48 11.85 8.14 17.96
C LEU A 48 12.51 8.61 19.27
N ILE A 49 13.36 7.76 19.87
CA ILE A 49 14.08 8.07 21.12
C ILE A 49 15.10 9.19 20.89
N PHE A 50 15.90 9.09 19.84
CA PHE A 50 16.97 10.06 19.57
C PHE A 50 16.47 11.36 18.92
N CYS A 51 15.18 11.49 18.62
CA CYS A 51 14.64 12.72 18.06
C CYS A 51 14.36 13.76 19.17
N PRO A 52 15.09 14.92 19.19
CA PRO A 52 14.94 15.92 20.26
C PRO A 52 13.59 16.67 20.19
N ARG A 53 12.96 16.72 19.04
CA ARG A 53 11.67 17.40 18.81
C ARG A 53 10.61 16.44 18.26
N LYS A 54 9.90 15.76 19.16
CA LYS A 54 8.87 14.76 18.82
C LYS A 54 7.76 15.29 17.89
N VAL A 55 7.35 16.54 18.06
CA VAL A 55 6.32 17.16 17.20
C VAL A 55 6.80 17.31 15.76
N GLN A 56 8.07 17.66 15.55
CA GLN A 56 8.65 17.74 14.20
C GLN A 56 8.86 16.36 13.57
N PHE A 57 9.07 15.34 14.40
CA PHE A 57 9.16 13.97 13.94
C PHE A 57 7.87 13.52 13.24
N PHE A 58 6.71 13.77 13.85
CA PHE A 58 5.41 13.43 13.27
C PHE A 58 5.01 14.31 12.07
N LYS A 59 5.58 15.50 11.92
CA LYS A 59 5.33 16.35 10.74
C LYS A 59 6.07 15.90 9.47
N LYS A 60 7.11 15.07 9.59
CA LYS A 60 7.86 14.58 8.44
C LYS A 60 7.14 13.38 7.79
N PRO A 61 6.77 13.44 6.48
CA PRO A 61 6.06 12.36 5.81
C PRO A 61 6.86 11.05 5.78
N MET A 62 8.19 11.12 5.78
CA MET A 62 9.06 9.93 5.81
C MET A 62 8.86 9.08 7.06
N ASN A 63 8.52 9.68 8.21
CA ASN A 63 8.31 8.93 9.44
C ASN A 63 6.93 8.25 9.46
N TRP A 64 5.95 8.81 8.75
CA TRP A 64 4.66 8.16 8.51
C TRP A 64 4.79 6.93 7.63
N ILE A 65 5.70 6.96 6.65
CA ILE A 65 6.01 5.79 5.83
C ILE A 65 6.63 4.68 6.68
N ASP A 66 7.58 5.02 7.56
CA ASP A 66 8.17 4.05 8.48
C ASP A 66 7.12 3.44 9.43
N PHE A 67 6.21 4.26 9.97
CA PHE A 67 5.10 3.82 10.79
C PHE A 67 4.13 2.92 10.02
N GLY A 68 3.71 3.34 8.81
CA GLY A 68 2.82 2.57 7.94
C GLY A 68 3.37 1.21 7.51
N ALA A 69 4.69 1.06 7.48
CA ALA A 69 5.33 -0.23 7.17
C ALA A 69 5.24 -1.26 8.32
N ILE A 70 5.08 -0.78 9.56
CA ILE A 70 5.08 -1.60 10.79
C ILE A 70 3.65 -1.94 11.22
N VAL A 71 2.72 -0.99 11.11
CA VAL A 71 1.33 -1.11 11.57
C VAL A 71 0.61 -2.36 11.08
N PRO A 72 0.68 -2.77 9.79
CA PRO A 72 -0.08 -3.91 9.30
C PRO A 72 0.26 -5.23 10.01
N PHE A 73 1.52 -5.39 10.42
CA PHE A 73 1.94 -6.60 11.13
C PHE A 73 1.33 -6.66 12.53
N TYR A 74 1.35 -5.56 13.26
CA TYR A 74 0.75 -5.51 14.60
C TYR A 74 -0.77 -5.61 14.55
N LEU A 75 -1.41 -5.03 13.53
CA LEU A 75 -2.85 -5.20 13.31
C LEU A 75 -3.20 -6.67 13.06
N ASP A 76 -2.41 -7.39 12.27
CA ASP A 76 -2.62 -8.82 12.00
C ASP A 76 -2.54 -9.66 13.29
N LEU A 77 -1.57 -9.35 14.17
CA LEU A 77 -1.46 -9.98 15.48
C LEU A 77 -2.69 -9.71 16.37
N PHE A 78 -3.10 -8.45 16.49
CA PHE A 78 -4.26 -8.06 17.30
C PHE A 78 -5.56 -8.67 16.80
N ILE A 79 -5.78 -8.70 15.49
CA ILE A 79 -6.99 -9.25 14.88
C ILE A 79 -6.99 -10.77 14.99
N SER A 80 -5.83 -11.41 14.92
CA SER A 80 -5.70 -12.86 15.09
C SER A 80 -6.08 -13.32 16.49
N GLU A 81 -5.81 -12.52 17.51
CA GLU A 81 -6.19 -12.80 18.90
C GLU A 81 -7.66 -12.45 19.21
N SER A 82 -8.22 -11.48 18.51
CA SER A 82 -9.60 -11.09 18.69
C SER A 82 -10.55 -12.02 17.91
N ASN A 83 -11.73 -12.34 18.49
CA ASN A 83 -12.77 -13.17 17.84
C ASN A 83 -13.40 -12.52 16.59
N ILE A 84 -12.93 -11.36 16.16
CA ILE A 84 -13.40 -10.64 14.97
C ILE A 84 -12.71 -11.22 13.73
N LYS A 85 -13.09 -12.44 13.37
CA LYS A 85 -12.60 -13.13 12.16
C LYS A 85 -13.35 -12.68 10.90
N THR A 86 -13.43 -11.39 10.65
CA THR A 86 -13.94 -10.95 9.35
C THR A 86 -12.82 -11.16 8.32
N ILE A 87 -12.98 -12.20 7.48
CA ILE A 87 -12.04 -12.59 6.42
C ILE A 87 -11.64 -11.40 5.55
N VAL A 88 -12.56 -10.45 5.36
CA VAL A 88 -12.32 -9.22 4.60
C VAL A 88 -11.26 -8.34 5.26
N VAL A 89 -11.33 -8.15 6.59
CA VAL A 89 -10.36 -7.32 7.32
C VAL A 89 -8.97 -7.91 7.25
N LEU A 90 -8.84 -9.23 7.44
CA LEU A 90 -7.56 -9.92 7.32
C LEU A 90 -6.95 -9.78 5.92
N ARG A 91 -7.80 -9.82 4.88
CA ARG A 91 -7.35 -9.63 3.49
C ARG A 91 -6.84 -8.20 3.27
N VAL A 92 -7.56 -7.18 3.76
CA VAL A 92 -7.16 -5.79 3.65
C VAL A 92 -5.86 -5.52 4.41
N VAL A 93 -5.71 -6.02 5.64
CA VAL A 93 -4.48 -5.87 6.42
C VAL A 93 -3.29 -6.50 5.70
N ARG A 94 -3.49 -7.65 5.07
CA ARG A 94 -2.44 -8.30 4.27
C ARG A 94 -2.05 -7.44 3.06
N LEU A 95 -3.01 -6.81 2.36
CA LEU A 95 -2.71 -5.91 1.25
C LEU A 95 -1.95 -4.65 1.71
N ILE A 96 -2.26 -4.12 2.90
CA ILE A 96 -1.58 -2.94 3.44
C ILE A 96 -0.08 -3.21 3.67
N ARG A 97 0.35 -4.47 3.84
CA ARG A 97 1.77 -4.82 3.96
C ARG A 97 2.61 -4.37 2.75
N VAL A 98 1.99 -4.22 1.56
CA VAL A 98 2.69 -3.73 0.36
C VAL A 98 3.26 -2.31 0.55
N PHE A 99 2.68 -1.51 1.46
CA PHE A 99 3.19 -0.17 1.75
C PHE A 99 4.62 -0.14 2.29
N ARG A 100 5.16 -1.30 2.72
CA ARG A 100 6.58 -1.42 3.10
C ARG A 100 7.52 -1.00 1.96
N ILE A 101 7.11 -1.13 0.69
CA ILE A 101 7.90 -0.71 -0.47
C ILE A 101 8.20 0.79 -0.45
N PHE A 102 7.29 1.61 0.10
CA PHE A 102 7.52 3.05 0.20
C PHE A 102 8.66 3.41 1.16
N LYS A 103 9.05 2.49 2.06
CA LYS A 103 10.25 2.67 2.88
C LYS A 103 11.52 2.79 2.02
N LEU A 104 11.51 2.22 0.81
CA LEU A 104 12.60 2.37 -0.16
C LEU A 104 12.78 3.83 -0.59
N SER A 105 11.70 4.62 -0.60
CA SER A 105 11.76 6.06 -0.93
C SER A 105 12.73 6.84 -0.03
N ARG A 106 12.90 6.40 1.21
CA ARG A 106 13.84 7.03 2.15
C ARG A 106 15.31 6.85 1.72
N HIS A 107 15.62 5.72 1.08
CA HIS A 107 16.99 5.36 0.70
C HIS A 107 17.32 5.70 -0.77
N SER A 108 16.32 6.14 -1.54
CA SER A 108 16.49 6.50 -2.95
C SER A 108 16.22 7.98 -3.15
N TYR A 109 17.31 8.72 -3.49
CA TYR A 109 17.23 10.13 -3.84
C TYR A 109 16.31 10.38 -5.04
N GLY A 110 16.32 9.49 -6.04
CA GLY A 110 15.45 9.59 -7.20
C GLY A 110 13.96 9.51 -6.84
N LEU A 111 13.56 8.63 -5.91
CA LEU A 111 12.18 8.54 -5.44
C LEU A 111 11.74 9.77 -4.63
N GLN A 112 12.67 10.40 -3.91
CA GLN A 112 12.37 11.65 -3.19
C GLN A 112 12.14 12.80 -4.16
N ILE A 113 12.97 12.91 -5.20
CA ILE A 113 12.78 13.90 -6.27
C ILE A 113 11.44 13.67 -6.96
N LEU A 114 11.15 12.42 -7.36
CA LEU A 114 9.88 12.07 -7.99
C LEU A 114 8.68 12.49 -7.13
N GLY A 115 8.72 12.21 -5.83
CA GLY A 115 7.67 12.64 -4.89
C GLY A 115 7.53 14.15 -4.81
N HIS A 116 8.63 14.89 -4.83
CA HIS A 116 8.62 16.34 -4.83
C HIS A 116 8.05 16.92 -6.11
N THR A 117 8.45 16.36 -7.26
CA THR A 117 7.94 16.77 -8.58
C THR A 117 6.45 16.50 -8.70
N LEU A 118 5.99 15.32 -8.31
CA LEU A 118 4.54 15.00 -8.30
C LEU A 118 3.76 15.97 -7.40
N LYS A 119 4.28 16.28 -6.22
CA LYS A 119 3.65 17.26 -5.33
C LYS A 119 3.59 18.65 -5.95
N SER A 120 4.65 19.08 -6.63
CA SER A 120 4.72 20.38 -7.29
C SER A 120 3.74 20.49 -8.48
N SER A 121 3.57 19.40 -9.22
CA SER A 121 2.67 19.33 -10.41
C SER A 121 1.27 18.81 -10.07
N CYS A 122 0.94 18.67 -8.79
CA CYS A 122 -0.34 18.06 -8.38
C CYS A 122 -1.55 18.90 -8.85
N SER A 123 -1.42 20.23 -8.86
CA SER A 123 -2.47 21.14 -9.31
C SER A 123 -2.80 20.96 -10.79
N GLU A 124 -1.76 20.87 -11.63
CA GLU A 124 -1.89 20.67 -13.07
C GLU A 124 -2.44 19.30 -13.40
N LEU A 125 -1.97 18.28 -12.68
CA LEU A 125 -2.48 16.91 -12.83
C LEU A 125 -3.95 16.79 -12.41
N PHE A 126 -4.35 17.49 -11.35
CA PHE A 126 -5.75 17.52 -10.93
C PHE A 126 -6.63 18.20 -11.97
N LEU A 127 -6.17 19.31 -12.53
CA LEU A 127 -6.87 20.01 -13.61
C LEU A 127 -7.04 19.11 -14.84
N LEU A 128 -5.96 18.42 -15.23
CA LEU A 128 -6.00 17.46 -16.35
C LEU A 128 -7.01 16.34 -16.08
N ALA A 129 -6.98 15.74 -14.89
CA ALA A 129 -7.90 14.67 -14.49
C ALA A 129 -9.36 15.16 -14.49
N PHE A 130 -9.60 16.40 -14.05
CA PHE A 130 -10.92 17.01 -14.06
C PHE A 130 -11.47 17.17 -15.49
N PHE A 131 -10.69 17.73 -16.41
CA PHE A 131 -11.11 17.84 -17.82
C PHE A 131 -11.30 16.49 -18.50
N LEU A 132 -10.43 15.53 -18.18
CA LEU A 132 -10.58 14.16 -18.68
C LEU A 132 -11.89 13.53 -18.18
N SER A 133 -12.23 13.73 -16.91
CA SER A 133 -13.48 13.23 -16.33
C SER A 133 -14.71 13.82 -17.01
N ILE A 134 -14.70 15.12 -17.30
CA ILE A 134 -15.78 15.78 -18.06
C ILE A 134 -15.89 15.16 -19.44
N GLY A 135 -14.78 14.98 -20.15
CA GLY A 135 -14.76 14.34 -21.47
C GLY A 135 -15.36 12.94 -21.46
N VAL A 136 -14.97 12.13 -20.48
CA VAL A 136 -15.50 10.76 -20.30
C VAL A 136 -17.01 10.78 -20.09
N VAL A 137 -17.53 11.66 -19.23
CA VAL A 137 -18.98 11.77 -18.98
C VAL A 137 -19.73 12.21 -20.23
N ILE A 138 -19.23 13.20 -20.97
CA ILE A 138 -19.86 13.69 -22.19
C ILE A 138 -19.92 12.58 -23.25
N PHE A 139 -18.79 11.95 -23.55
CA PHE A 139 -18.73 10.86 -24.52
C PHE A 139 -19.57 9.67 -24.14
N SER A 140 -19.53 9.29 -22.87
CA SER A 140 -20.36 8.20 -22.33
C SER A 140 -21.85 8.50 -22.49
N SER A 141 -22.27 9.74 -22.20
CA SER A 141 -23.66 10.16 -22.38
C SER A 141 -24.08 10.13 -23.85
N ILE A 142 -23.23 10.61 -24.75
CA ILE A 142 -23.54 10.59 -26.21
C ILE A 142 -23.72 9.15 -26.69
N ILE A 143 -22.80 8.26 -26.34
CA ILE A 143 -22.86 6.83 -26.71
C ILE A 143 -24.12 6.19 -26.11
N TYR A 144 -24.40 6.44 -24.84
CA TYR A 144 -25.58 5.91 -24.17
C TYR A 144 -26.88 6.32 -24.91
N TYR A 145 -27.03 7.58 -25.23
CA TYR A 145 -28.23 8.05 -25.94
C TYR A 145 -28.30 7.56 -27.39
N ALA A 146 -27.14 7.36 -28.05
CA ALA A 146 -27.10 6.83 -29.41
C ALA A 146 -27.49 5.34 -29.48
N GLU A 147 -27.13 4.56 -28.43
CA GLU A 147 -27.33 3.13 -28.45
C GLU A 147 -28.54 2.65 -27.61
N LYS A 148 -29.19 3.53 -26.86
CA LYS A 148 -30.30 3.20 -25.95
C LYS A 148 -31.42 2.41 -26.61
N ASP A 149 -31.74 2.71 -27.88
CA ASP A 149 -32.86 2.12 -28.61
C ASP A 149 -32.47 0.86 -29.40
N ILE A 150 -31.20 0.45 -29.34
CA ILE A 150 -30.72 -0.74 -30.05
C ILE A 150 -30.86 -1.99 -29.15
N PRO A 151 -31.67 -2.98 -29.53
CA PRO A 151 -31.79 -4.20 -28.76
C PRO A 151 -30.46 -4.95 -28.73
N LYS A 152 -29.95 -5.32 -27.55
CA LYS A 152 -28.68 -6.01 -27.24
C LYS A 152 -27.45 -5.11 -27.03
N THR A 153 -27.60 -3.86 -26.65
CA THR A 153 -26.44 -3.07 -26.21
C THR A 153 -25.90 -3.56 -24.87
N LYS A 154 -24.58 -3.45 -24.68
CA LYS A 154 -23.92 -3.71 -23.38
C LYS A 154 -23.98 -2.51 -22.43
N PHE A 155 -24.41 -1.36 -22.93
CA PHE A 155 -24.49 -0.11 -22.16
C PHE A 155 -25.86 0.01 -21.47
N THR A 156 -25.93 -0.38 -20.22
CA THR A 156 -27.14 -0.32 -19.39
C THR A 156 -27.22 0.91 -18.51
N THR A 157 -26.07 1.59 -18.27
CA THR A 157 -25.93 2.80 -17.44
C THR A 157 -24.86 3.72 -18.01
N ILE A 158 -24.93 4.99 -17.67
CA ILE A 158 -23.90 6.01 -18.00
C ILE A 158 -22.69 5.83 -17.10
#